data_7f5c6fa35e6140e257bc8cae8b5844e3
#
_entry.id   7f5c6fa35e6140e257bc8cae8b5844e3
#
_cell.length_a   1.000
_cell.length_b   1.000
_cell.length_c   1.000
_cell.angle_alpha   90.00
_cell.angle_beta   90.00
_cell.angle_gamma   90.00
#
_symmetry.space_group_name_H-M   'P 1'
#
loop_
_entity.id
_entity.type
_entity.pdbx_description
1 polymer ?
#
loop_
_entity_poly.entity_id
_entity_poly.type
_entity_poly.pdbx_seq_one_letter_code
_entity_poly.pdbx_strand_id
1 'polypeptide(L)'
;YRDARTRMQELKDEIYENAQDLVYTLCPVQNRDQPTWEQGARNLIFGFVLAMCEDCIKGKIDESQLVLFNVYHNITKYCSEDTTALRNYLIEGRDEFSKVRGLVNTVLITSDKTLTSYLSEVNSYMQQLSDDGIMSMTSENDLDVVNMDESPNAVFIIVPDERFTRHRFVTLFITQMYKELVEKANLNLRRNQTETAILKRNTYFVLDEFANLPKFENIEGMVTVARSRGIRFLFVLQSYSQLTAKYGRDVGDPYGANRNVKIFIGSDDSETRKEFSELCGQKKIKQFSVNTNADNPASSNTGATLQPLISVGMLERLNGDEKGDAIVSVRGYEPIWTVFTPSYELKKVYFPEGKAAIGKREAVLFEKENYVFDITGESGQKIEDKISELIEEQEAEEARADENDKAKRVAELTKQWDDVEAELQRVVDNICVYLDGKDEKALRQAAYENKVSLLIAITEHYNRSIANEIRVAADKIQLELLPRMKEYQEQATR
;
A
#
# COMPACT_ATOMS: atom_id res chain seq x y z
N TYR A 1 0.38 -27.96 -21.35
CA TYR A 1 1.56 -27.17 -21.73
C TYR A 1 1.18 -25.81 -22.34
N ARG A 2 0.18 -25.75 -23.23
CA ARG A 2 -0.32 -24.52 -23.87
C ARG A 2 -0.99 -23.60 -22.82
N ASP A 3 -1.82 -24.15 -21.95
CA ASP A 3 -2.52 -23.43 -20.89
C ASP A 3 -1.55 -22.86 -19.84
N ALA A 4 -0.52 -23.62 -19.46
CA ALA A 4 0.51 -23.14 -18.52
C ALA A 4 1.33 -21.99 -19.09
N ARG A 5 1.63 -22.03 -20.40
CA ARG A 5 2.37 -20.97 -21.10
C ARG A 5 1.56 -19.68 -21.21
N THR A 6 0.25 -19.82 -21.51
CA THR A 6 -0.69 -18.69 -21.57
C THR A 6 -0.82 -18.05 -20.20
N ARG A 7 -1.01 -18.84 -19.15
CA ARG A 7 -1.12 -18.34 -17.77
C ARG A 7 0.17 -17.65 -17.30
N MET A 8 1.34 -18.16 -17.67
CA MET A 8 2.61 -17.51 -17.35
C MET A 8 2.76 -16.15 -18.04
N GLN A 9 2.26 -16.04 -19.27
CA GLN A 9 2.28 -14.77 -20.00
C GLN A 9 1.30 -13.77 -19.37
N GLU A 10 0.10 -14.19 -19.02
CA GLU A 10 -0.90 -13.38 -18.33
C GLU A 10 -0.34 -12.82 -17.01
N LEU A 11 0.32 -13.65 -16.20
CA LEU A 11 0.96 -13.22 -14.94
C LEU A 11 2.09 -12.20 -15.18
N LYS A 12 2.89 -12.37 -16.22
CA LYS A 12 3.93 -11.39 -16.56
C LYS A 12 3.37 -10.04 -17.00
N ASP A 13 2.26 -10.07 -17.74
CA ASP A 13 1.60 -8.84 -18.18
C ASP A 13 0.93 -8.14 -16.99
N GLU A 14 0.32 -8.89 -16.08
CA GLU A 14 -0.25 -8.38 -14.84
C GLU A 14 0.82 -7.73 -13.93
N ILE A 15 1.98 -8.38 -13.76
CA ILE A 15 3.12 -7.80 -13.02
C ILE A 15 3.57 -6.50 -13.68
N TYR A 16 3.67 -6.46 -15.01
CA TYR A 16 4.06 -5.25 -15.72
C TYR A 16 3.06 -4.11 -15.49
N GLU A 17 1.77 -4.38 -15.62
CA GLU A 17 0.70 -3.39 -15.40
C GLU A 17 0.69 -2.88 -13.96
N ASN A 18 0.80 -3.77 -12.98
CA ASN A 18 0.83 -3.40 -11.56
C ASN A 18 2.08 -2.58 -11.20
N ALA A 19 3.25 -2.95 -11.71
CA ALA A 19 4.49 -2.19 -11.52
C ALA A 19 4.42 -0.81 -12.20
N GLN A 20 3.83 -0.74 -13.41
CA GLN A 20 3.60 0.52 -14.10
C GLN A 20 2.70 1.44 -13.29
N ASP A 21 1.60 0.94 -12.81
CA ASP A 21 0.63 1.68 -12.02
C ASP A 21 1.20 2.18 -10.70
N LEU A 22 2.00 1.33 -10.02
CA LEU A 22 2.73 1.69 -8.81
C LEU A 22 3.64 2.89 -9.08
N VAL A 23 4.51 2.76 -10.09
CA VAL A 23 5.52 3.77 -10.40
C VAL A 23 4.88 5.06 -10.93
N TYR A 24 3.82 4.98 -11.73
CA TYR A 24 3.14 6.16 -12.26
C TYR A 24 2.38 6.91 -11.16
N THR A 25 1.86 6.21 -10.17
CA THR A 25 1.26 6.83 -8.98
C THR A 25 2.32 7.48 -8.08
N LEU A 26 3.47 6.82 -7.90
CA LEU A 26 4.58 7.33 -7.09
C LEU A 26 5.27 8.54 -7.74
N CYS A 27 5.43 8.50 -9.07
CA CYS A 27 6.19 9.48 -9.87
C CYS A 27 5.29 10.14 -10.93
N PRO A 28 4.31 10.97 -10.54
CA PRO A 28 3.44 11.67 -11.49
C PRO A 28 4.24 12.71 -12.29
N VAL A 29 3.98 12.80 -13.59
CA VAL A 29 4.53 13.88 -14.43
C VAL A 29 3.69 15.14 -14.21
N GLN A 30 4.30 16.14 -13.60
CA GLN A 30 3.65 17.41 -13.27
C GLN A 30 3.92 18.49 -14.33
N ASN A 31 5.15 18.53 -14.84
CA ASN A 31 5.55 19.50 -15.86
C ASN A 31 5.18 19.00 -17.27
N ARG A 32 4.02 19.42 -17.77
CA ARG A 32 3.56 19.03 -19.11
C ARG A 32 4.37 19.67 -20.25
N ASP A 33 5.02 20.80 -20.00
CA ASP A 33 5.78 21.52 -21.02
C ASP A 33 7.18 20.95 -21.22
N GLN A 34 7.78 20.38 -20.15
CA GLN A 34 9.09 19.74 -20.20
C GLN A 34 9.10 18.43 -19.41
N PRO A 35 8.38 17.40 -19.87
CA PRO A 35 8.21 16.15 -19.13
C PRO A 35 9.45 15.24 -19.16
N THR A 36 10.50 15.60 -19.92
CA THR A 36 11.64 14.72 -20.23
C THR A 36 12.37 14.23 -18.98
N TRP A 37 12.57 15.11 -17.99
CA TRP A 37 13.30 14.77 -16.77
C TRP A 37 12.51 13.81 -15.88
N GLU A 38 11.25 14.13 -15.67
CA GLU A 38 10.34 13.29 -14.90
C GLU A 38 10.10 11.93 -15.58
N GLN A 39 9.99 11.91 -16.90
CA GLN A 39 9.84 10.65 -17.66
C GLN A 39 11.10 9.79 -17.59
N GLY A 40 12.30 10.40 -17.67
CA GLY A 40 13.55 9.67 -17.53
C GLY A 40 13.71 9.03 -16.16
N ALA A 41 13.43 9.78 -15.09
CA ALA A 41 13.41 9.28 -13.73
C ALA A 41 12.40 8.15 -13.55
N ARG A 42 11.18 8.33 -14.05
CA ARG A 42 10.11 7.32 -14.02
C ARG A 42 10.52 6.04 -14.73
N ASN A 43 11.11 6.13 -15.91
CA ASN A 43 11.57 4.97 -16.66
C ASN A 43 12.68 4.21 -15.93
N LEU A 44 13.59 4.93 -15.26
CA LEU A 44 14.65 4.30 -14.46
C LEU A 44 14.07 3.54 -13.27
N ILE A 45 13.18 4.18 -12.51
CA ILE A 45 12.49 3.56 -11.37
C ILE A 45 11.68 2.35 -11.84
N PHE A 46 10.90 2.50 -12.90
CA PHE A 46 10.06 1.42 -13.44
C PHE A 46 10.89 0.24 -13.94
N GLY A 47 11.96 0.51 -14.68
CA GLY A 47 12.88 -0.53 -15.12
C GLY A 47 13.52 -1.28 -13.96
N PHE A 48 13.87 -0.57 -12.88
CA PHE A 48 14.45 -1.20 -11.69
C PHE A 48 13.44 -2.06 -10.94
N VAL A 49 12.21 -1.59 -10.73
CA VAL A 49 11.12 -2.36 -10.11
C VAL A 49 10.88 -3.64 -10.90
N LEU A 50 10.76 -3.56 -12.24
CA LEU A 50 10.56 -4.74 -13.08
C LEU A 50 11.74 -5.71 -13.01
N ALA A 51 12.98 -5.19 -12.93
CA ALA A 51 14.17 -6.02 -12.80
C ALA A 51 14.16 -6.83 -11.50
N MET A 52 13.79 -6.19 -10.39
CA MET A 52 13.63 -6.87 -9.11
C MET A 52 12.50 -7.91 -9.15
N CYS A 53 11.35 -7.61 -9.77
CA CYS A 53 10.27 -8.57 -9.95
C CYS A 53 10.73 -9.78 -10.78
N GLU A 54 11.47 -9.56 -11.89
CA GLU A 54 12.04 -10.65 -12.68
C GLU A 54 13.01 -11.52 -11.87
N ASP A 55 13.83 -10.91 -11.02
CA ASP A 55 14.82 -11.62 -10.21
C ASP A 55 14.18 -12.37 -9.03
N CYS A 56 13.13 -11.82 -8.44
CA CYS A 56 12.32 -12.51 -7.44
C CYS A 56 11.64 -13.76 -8.04
N ILE A 57 11.03 -13.65 -9.22
CA ILE A 57 10.42 -14.79 -9.93
C ILE A 57 11.46 -15.88 -10.24
N LYS A 58 12.70 -15.49 -10.55
CA LYS A 58 13.82 -16.40 -10.83
C LYS A 58 14.48 -16.95 -9.55
N GLY A 59 14.03 -16.53 -8.37
CA GLY A 59 14.61 -16.93 -7.08
C GLY A 59 16.01 -16.36 -6.81
N LYS A 60 16.39 -15.27 -7.48
CA LYS A 60 17.68 -14.60 -7.26
C LYS A 60 17.66 -13.65 -6.07
N ILE A 61 16.51 -13.11 -5.75
CA ILE A 61 16.25 -12.27 -4.59
C ILE A 61 15.04 -12.80 -3.85
N ASP A 62 14.98 -12.57 -2.55
CA ASP A 62 13.84 -12.93 -1.72
C ASP A 62 12.70 -11.92 -1.86
N GLU A 63 11.48 -12.36 -1.60
CA GLU A 63 10.29 -11.49 -1.61
C GLU A 63 10.41 -10.34 -0.61
N SER A 64 11.02 -10.57 0.55
CA SER A 64 11.29 -9.56 1.56
C SER A 64 12.18 -8.41 1.06
N GLN A 65 13.01 -8.68 0.05
CA GLN A 65 13.88 -7.71 -0.60
C GLN A 65 13.19 -6.91 -1.70
N LEU A 66 11.98 -7.32 -2.12
CA LEU A 66 11.20 -6.62 -3.15
C LEU A 66 10.50 -5.39 -2.54
N VAL A 67 11.27 -4.42 -2.09
CA VAL A 67 10.81 -3.20 -1.43
C VAL A 67 11.30 -1.95 -2.16
N LEU A 68 10.49 -0.89 -2.16
CA LEU A 68 10.80 0.36 -2.85
C LEU A 68 12.08 1.03 -2.35
N PHE A 69 12.45 0.81 -1.09
CA PHE A 69 13.72 1.29 -0.55
C PHE A 69 14.91 0.78 -1.37
N ASN A 70 14.92 -0.49 -1.75
CA ASN A 70 16.01 -1.07 -2.54
C ASN A 70 16.13 -0.46 -3.94
N VAL A 71 15.00 -0.09 -4.54
CA VAL A 71 15.01 0.65 -5.82
C VAL A 71 15.72 1.99 -5.66
N TYR A 72 15.33 2.76 -4.64
CA TYR A 72 15.91 4.06 -4.35
C TYR A 72 17.40 3.96 -3.95
N HIS A 73 17.73 3.05 -3.04
CA HIS A 73 19.08 2.83 -2.54
C HIS A 73 20.05 2.51 -3.67
N ASN A 74 19.72 1.52 -4.50
CA ASN A 74 20.63 1.10 -5.58
C ASN A 74 20.75 2.16 -6.69
N ILE A 75 19.65 2.81 -7.08
CA ILE A 75 19.72 3.89 -8.06
C ILE A 75 20.61 5.03 -7.55
N THR A 76 20.42 5.49 -6.32
CA THR A 76 21.20 6.61 -5.79
C THR A 76 22.66 6.26 -5.55
N LYS A 77 22.96 5.07 -5.02
CA LYS A 77 24.32 4.59 -4.78
C LYS A 77 25.11 4.50 -6.09
N TYR A 78 24.57 3.79 -7.07
CA TYR A 78 25.32 3.45 -8.29
C TYR A 78 25.19 4.46 -9.45
N CYS A 79 24.31 5.45 -9.36
CA CYS A 79 24.31 6.54 -10.32
C CYS A 79 25.25 7.69 -9.91
N SER A 80 25.59 7.81 -8.61
CA SER A 80 26.46 8.90 -8.12
C SER A 80 27.94 8.64 -8.31
N GLU A 81 28.36 7.37 -8.28
CA GLU A 81 29.76 6.98 -8.34
C GLU A 81 30.16 6.45 -9.71
N ASP A 82 29.51 5.37 -10.15
CA ASP A 82 29.76 4.71 -11.44
C ASP A 82 28.52 3.95 -11.89
N THR A 83 27.99 4.27 -13.06
CA THR A 83 26.80 3.62 -13.63
C THR A 83 27.03 2.19 -14.12
N THR A 84 28.28 1.70 -14.09
CA THR A 84 28.63 0.37 -14.61
C THR A 84 27.85 -0.74 -13.92
N ALA A 85 27.70 -0.69 -12.58
CA ALA A 85 26.94 -1.67 -11.84
C ALA A 85 25.44 -1.69 -12.23
N LEU A 86 24.84 -0.50 -12.40
CA LEU A 86 23.46 -0.40 -12.88
C LEU A 86 23.28 -0.89 -14.30
N ARG A 87 24.21 -0.57 -15.19
CA ARG A 87 24.19 -1.07 -16.58
C ARG A 87 24.30 -2.58 -16.62
N ASN A 88 25.22 -3.16 -15.86
CA ASN A 88 25.38 -4.60 -15.76
C ASN A 88 24.09 -5.26 -15.23
N TYR A 89 23.48 -4.69 -14.19
CA TYR A 89 22.26 -5.23 -13.61
C TYR A 89 21.04 -5.06 -14.48
N LEU A 90 20.80 -3.87 -15.06
CA LEU A 90 19.57 -3.52 -15.76
C LEU A 90 19.62 -3.80 -17.27
N ILE A 91 20.83 -3.88 -17.87
CA ILE A 91 20.99 -4.06 -19.32
C ILE A 91 21.69 -5.37 -19.63
N GLU A 92 22.95 -5.56 -19.21
CA GLU A 92 23.76 -6.71 -19.61
C GLU A 92 23.28 -8.02 -18.97
N GLY A 93 22.77 -7.95 -17.72
CA GLY A 93 22.20 -9.10 -17.02
C GLY A 93 20.80 -9.52 -17.48
N ARG A 94 20.21 -8.84 -18.49
CA ARG A 94 18.85 -9.08 -18.97
C ARG A 94 18.82 -9.66 -20.37
N ASP A 95 17.75 -10.42 -20.65
CA ASP A 95 17.45 -10.90 -21.99
C ASP A 95 17.33 -9.73 -23.00
N GLU A 96 17.71 -9.97 -24.26
CA GLU A 96 17.67 -8.95 -25.32
C GLU A 96 16.27 -8.35 -25.50
N PHE A 97 15.21 -9.15 -25.29
CA PHE A 97 13.81 -8.73 -25.43
C PHE A 97 13.17 -8.32 -24.10
N SER A 98 13.96 -8.20 -23.00
CA SER A 98 13.44 -7.77 -21.71
C SER A 98 12.85 -6.35 -21.79
N LYS A 99 11.63 -6.19 -21.25
CA LYS A 99 10.97 -4.88 -21.11
C LYS A 99 11.84 -3.90 -20.31
N VAL A 100 12.64 -4.41 -19.36
CA VAL A 100 13.59 -3.62 -18.56
C VAL A 100 14.58 -2.89 -19.46
N ARG A 101 15.25 -3.60 -20.38
CA ARG A 101 16.21 -2.98 -21.31
C ARG A 101 15.57 -1.86 -22.14
N GLY A 102 14.34 -2.08 -22.64
CA GLY A 102 13.61 -1.07 -23.40
C GLY A 102 13.34 0.22 -22.64
N LEU A 103 13.07 0.11 -21.33
CA LEU A 103 12.80 1.26 -20.45
C LEU A 103 14.08 2.05 -20.11
N VAL A 104 15.15 1.34 -19.73
CA VAL A 104 16.32 1.99 -19.13
C VAL A 104 17.44 2.32 -20.10
N ASN A 105 17.47 1.69 -21.27
CA ASN A 105 18.58 1.84 -22.22
C ASN A 105 18.80 3.30 -22.62
N THR A 106 17.73 4.02 -22.97
CA THR A 106 17.82 5.44 -23.35
C THR A 106 18.21 6.33 -22.17
N VAL A 107 17.87 5.95 -20.95
CA VAL A 107 18.18 6.70 -19.71
C VAL A 107 19.65 6.55 -19.34
N LEU A 108 20.18 5.33 -19.35
CA LEU A 108 21.55 5.03 -18.93
C LEU A 108 22.62 5.31 -19.97
N ILE A 109 22.25 5.53 -21.25
CA ILE A 109 23.19 5.92 -22.32
C ILE A 109 23.39 7.45 -22.40
N THR A 110 22.62 8.22 -21.68
CA THR A 110 22.68 9.69 -21.71
C THR A 110 23.98 10.23 -21.12
N SER A 111 24.25 11.53 -21.36
CA SER A 111 25.40 12.22 -20.74
C SER A 111 25.22 12.31 -19.22
N ASP A 112 26.32 12.38 -18.48
CA ASP A 112 26.34 12.52 -17.01
C ASP A 112 25.48 13.68 -16.52
N LYS A 113 25.49 14.81 -17.24
CA LYS A 113 24.65 15.97 -16.92
C LYS A 113 23.15 15.64 -16.98
N THR A 114 22.72 14.90 -17.98
CA THR A 114 21.33 14.49 -18.15
C THR A 114 20.95 13.48 -17.08
N LEU A 115 21.83 12.53 -16.79
CA LEU A 115 21.63 11.53 -15.75
C LEU A 115 21.49 12.20 -14.37
N THR A 116 22.32 13.20 -14.05
CA THR A 116 22.20 13.98 -12.81
C THR A 116 20.81 14.63 -12.68
N SER A 117 20.24 15.11 -13.78
CA SER A 117 18.88 15.67 -13.77
C SER A 117 17.83 14.60 -13.48
N TYR A 118 17.94 13.40 -14.07
CA TYR A 118 17.06 12.27 -13.74
C TYR A 118 17.17 11.85 -12.28
N LEU A 119 18.39 11.85 -11.72
CA LEU A 119 18.61 11.53 -10.30
C LEU A 119 17.99 12.58 -9.37
N SER A 120 18.04 13.86 -9.74
CA SER A 120 17.35 14.90 -8.98
C SER A 120 15.85 14.63 -8.89
N GLU A 121 15.24 14.17 -9.99
CA GLU A 121 13.82 13.78 -9.99
C GLU A 121 13.59 12.49 -9.19
N VAL A 122 14.47 11.48 -9.30
CA VAL A 122 14.38 10.25 -8.47
C VAL A 122 14.41 10.62 -6.99
N ASN A 123 15.33 11.50 -6.57
CA ASN A 123 15.37 11.99 -5.20
C ASN A 123 14.08 12.71 -4.80
N SER A 124 13.55 13.59 -5.66
CA SER A 124 12.28 14.28 -5.40
C SER A 124 11.12 13.31 -5.11
N TYR A 125 11.09 12.18 -5.79
CA TYR A 125 10.03 11.19 -5.63
C TYR A 125 10.24 10.23 -4.46
N MET A 126 11.47 9.79 -4.22
CA MET A 126 11.76 8.59 -3.42
C MET A 126 12.61 8.81 -2.18
N GLN A 127 13.23 10.00 -1.97
CA GLN A 127 14.13 10.24 -0.83
C GLN A 127 13.52 9.91 0.54
N GLN A 128 12.20 9.99 0.66
CA GLN A 128 11.49 9.69 1.90
C GLN A 128 11.54 8.21 2.27
N LEU A 129 11.82 7.33 1.31
CA LEU A 129 12.03 5.91 1.57
C LEU A 129 13.30 5.64 2.41
N SER A 130 14.18 6.64 2.58
CA SER A 130 15.32 6.58 3.51
C SER A 130 14.91 6.76 4.98
N ASP A 131 13.68 7.23 5.27
CA ASP A 131 13.15 7.33 6.64
C ASP A 131 12.84 5.91 7.14
N ASP A 132 13.45 5.49 8.25
CA ASP A 132 13.29 4.14 8.79
C ASP A 132 11.84 3.81 9.11
N GLY A 133 11.01 4.78 9.51
CA GLY A 133 9.58 4.59 9.74
C GLY A 133 8.82 4.31 8.43
N ILE A 134 9.15 5.00 7.33
CA ILE A 134 8.55 4.74 6.02
C ILE A 134 9.04 3.38 5.48
N MET A 135 10.33 3.10 5.62
CA MET A 135 10.89 1.82 5.20
C MET A 135 10.20 0.66 5.94
N SER A 136 10.10 0.73 7.27
CA SER A 136 9.41 -0.28 8.09
C SER A 136 7.96 -0.49 7.65
N MET A 137 7.22 0.59 7.40
CA MET A 137 5.81 0.50 6.95
C MET A 137 5.64 -0.09 5.55
N THR A 138 6.67 -0.03 4.70
CA THR A 138 6.59 -0.46 3.29
C THR A 138 7.35 -1.76 3.01
N SER A 139 7.98 -2.36 4.02
CA SER A 139 8.79 -3.58 3.88
C SER A 139 8.01 -4.86 4.15
N GLU A 140 6.90 -4.78 4.87
CA GLU A 140 6.06 -5.94 5.20
C GLU A 140 4.62 -5.74 4.73
N ASN A 141 3.93 -6.84 4.48
CA ASN A 141 2.52 -6.83 4.12
C ASN A 141 1.67 -7.41 5.26
N ASP A 142 1.36 -6.56 6.24
CA ASP A 142 0.53 -6.91 7.40
C ASP A 142 -0.97 -6.92 7.06
N LEU A 143 -1.35 -6.38 5.90
CA LEU A 143 -2.74 -6.14 5.54
C LEU A 143 -3.16 -7.06 4.40
N ASP A 144 -3.99 -8.04 4.70
CA ASP A 144 -4.58 -8.93 3.70
C ASP A 144 -5.74 -8.24 2.98
N VAL A 145 -5.44 -7.35 2.04
CA VAL A 145 -6.43 -6.61 1.24
C VAL A 145 -7.29 -7.55 0.42
N VAL A 146 -6.70 -8.65 -0.08
CA VAL A 146 -7.39 -9.63 -0.94
C VAL A 146 -8.56 -10.31 -0.23
N ASN A 147 -8.47 -10.52 1.08
CA ASN A 147 -9.52 -11.16 1.87
C ASN A 147 -10.33 -10.17 2.73
N MET A 148 -10.17 -8.88 2.54
CA MET A 148 -10.90 -7.85 3.29
C MET A 148 -12.42 -7.93 3.15
N ASP A 149 -12.94 -8.48 2.06
CA ASP A 149 -14.39 -8.63 1.84
C ASP A 149 -15.01 -9.86 2.51
N GLU A 150 -14.19 -10.72 3.14
CA GLU A 150 -14.67 -11.94 3.81
C GLU A 150 -15.24 -11.64 5.22
N SER A 151 -14.68 -10.67 5.94
CA SER A 151 -15.10 -10.29 7.29
C SER A 151 -15.22 -8.77 7.46
N PRO A 152 -16.02 -8.28 8.44
CA PRO A 152 -16.02 -6.86 8.77
C PRO A 152 -14.64 -6.42 9.30
N ASN A 153 -14.09 -5.39 8.70
CA ASN A 153 -12.82 -4.80 9.13
C ASN A 153 -12.83 -3.28 8.90
N ALA A 154 -11.88 -2.57 9.51
CA ALA A 154 -11.67 -1.15 9.32
C ALA A 154 -10.17 -0.84 9.34
N VAL A 155 -9.71 -0.10 8.34
CA VAL A 155 -8.33 0.38 8.22
C VAL A 155 -8.33 1.88 8.48
N PHE A 156 -7.56 2.30 9.48
CA PHE A 156 -7.39 3.71 9.83
C PHE A 156 -6.01 4.17 9.38
N ILE A 157 -5.96 5.14 8.45
CA ILE A 157 -4.73 5.76 7.98
C ILE A 157 -4.64 7.14 8.62
N ILE A 158 -3.69 7.29 9.55
CA ILE A 158 -3.50 8.54 10.30
C ILE A 158 -2.24 9.21 9.78
N VAL A 159 -2.39 10.41 9.25
CA VAL A 159 -1.29 11.21 8.70
C VAL A 159 -1.28 12.57 9.36
N PRO A 160 -0.15 13.03 9.90
CA PRO A 160 -0.04 14.39 10.44
C PRO A 160 -0.22 15.44 9.34
N ASP A 161 -1.08 16.43 9.58
CA ASP A 161 -1.41 17.49 8.62
C ASP A 161 -0.18 18.32 8.21
N GLU A 162 0.77 18.48 9.15
CA GLU A 162 1.99 19.27 8.92
C GLU A 162 3.03 18.55 8.05
N ARG A 163 2.86 17.25 7.78
CA ARG A 163 3.83 16.42 7.04
C ARG A 163 3.35 16.03 5.66
N PHE A 164 3.19 17.01 4.78
CA PHE A 164 2.73 16.81 3.39
C PHE A 164 3.56 15.79 2.59
N THR A 165 4.81 15.59 2.96
CA THR A 165 5.70 14.64 2.30
C THR A 165 5.20 13.21 2.37
N ARG A 166 4.54 12.81 3.47
CA ARG A 166 4.00 11.45 3.66
C ARG A 166 2.68 11.21 2.94
N HIS A 167 1.96 12.26 2.55
CA HIS A 167 0.67 12.14 1.85
C HIS A 167 0.77 11.39 0.52
N ARG A 168 1.94 11.40 -0.13
CA ARG A 168 2.18 10.65 -1.37
C ARG A 168 2.04 9.14 -1.16
N PHE A 169 2.59 8.61 -0.06
CA PHE A 169 2.47 7.18 0.27
C PHE A 169 1.03 6.80 0.62
N VAL A 170 0.28 7.70 1.24
CA VAL A 170 -1.16 7.50 1.49
C VAL A 170 -1.93 7.40 0.17
N THR A 171 -1.67 8.30 -0.77
CA THR A 171 -2.32 8.26 -2.09
C THR A 171 -1.95 6.98 -2.84
N LEU A 172 -0.68 6.57 -2.78
CA LEU A 172 -0.20 5.31 -3.35
C LEU A 172 -0.93 4.12 -2.72
N PHE A 173 -0.97 4.05 -1.40
CA PHE A 173 -1.63 2.98 -0.65
C PHE A 173 -3.13 2.87 -0.98
N ILE A 174 -3.87 4.00 -0.98
CA ILE A 174 -5.29 4.04 -1.34
C ILE A 174 -5.49 3.53 -2.78
N THR A 175 -4.62 3.93 -3.71
CA THR A 175 -4.71 3.52 -5.11
C THR A 175 -4.48 2.03 -5.26
N GLN A 176 -3.46 1.47 -4.59
CA GLN A 176 -3.17 0.04 -4.61
C GLN A 176 -4.31 -0.76 -3.96
N MET A 177 -4.75 -0.36 -2.77
CA MET A 177 -5.89 -0.99 -2.10
C MET A 177 -7.15 -1.02 -2.98
N TYR A 178 -7.44 0.08 -3.66
CA TYR A 178 -8.58 0.13 -4.60
C TYR A 178 -8.43 -0.91 -5.73
N LYS A 179 -7.24 -1.02 -6.33
CA LYS A 179 -6.98 -1.96 -7.42
C LYS A 179 -7.10 -3.41 -6.96
N GLU A 180 -6.52 -3.74 -5.83
CA GLU A 180 -6.64 -5.07 -5.22
C GLU A 180 -8.11 -5.45 -4.96
N LEU A 181 -8.90 -4.51 -4.46
CA LEU A 181 -10.34 -4.75 -4.24
C LEU A 181 -11.12 -4.91 -5.55
N VAL A 182 -10.75 -4.19 -6.62
CA VAL A 182 -11.35 -4.38 -7.96
C VAL A 182 -10.99 -5.77 -8.50
N GLU A 183 -9.74 -6.19 -8.38
CA GLU A 183 -9.32 -7.53 -8.82
C GLU A 183 -9.97 -8.62 -7.96
N LYS A 184 -10.12 -8.43 -6.65
CA LYS A 184 -10.91 -9.31 -5.79
C LYS A 184 -12.34 -9.45 -6.28
N ALA A 185 -13.00 -8.37 -6.67
CA ALA A 185 -14.35 -8.42 -7.23
C ALA A 185 -14.41 -9.24 -8.52
N ASN A 186 -13.40 -9.10 -9.40
CA ASN A 186 -13.26 -9.92 -10.60
C ASN A 186 -13.01 -11.40 -10.26
N LEU A 187 -12.19 -11.66 -9.24
CA LEU A 187 -11.89 -13.01 -8.77
C LEU A 187 -13.13 -13.69 -8.18
N ASN A 188 -13.97 -12.96 -7.44
CA ASN A 188 -15.23 -13.47 -6.90
C ASN A 188 -16.14 -13.98 -8.02
N LEU A 189 -16.26 -13.23 -9.13
CA LEU A 189 -16.99 -13.67 -10.33
C LEU A 189 -16.35 -14.91 -10.96
N ARG A 190 -15.04 -14.90 -11.19
CA ARG A 190 -14.30 -16.04 -11.80
C ARG A 190 -14.44 -17.33 -10.99
N ARG A 191 -14.56 -17.22 -9.66
CA ARG A 191 -14.76 -18.35 -8.73
C ARG A 191 -16.21 -18.69 -8.47
N ASN A 192 -17.18 -18.09 -9.19
CA ASN A 192 -18.61 -18.25 -9.00
C ASN A 192 -19.10 -17.96 -7.57
N GLN A 193 -18.42 -17.06 -6.85
CA GLN A 193 -18.78 -16.63 -5.50
C GLN A 193 -19.83 -15.50 -5.51
N THR A 194 -19.92 -14.79 -6.63
CA THR A 194 -20.90 -13.72 -6.90
C THR A 194 -21.40 -13.83 -8.34
N GLU A 195 -22.60 -13.34 -8.62
CA GLU A 195 -23.22 -13.35 -9.96
C GLU A 195 -22.58 -12.32 -10.89
N THR A 196 -21.98 -11.29 -10.34
CA THR A 196 -21.29 -10.20 -11.05
C THR A 196 -19.94 -9.94 -10.42
N ALA A 197 -19.06 -9.19 -11.09
CA ALA A 197 -17.76 -8.80 -10.55
C ALA A 197 -17.94 -7.77 -9.43
N ILE A 198 -18.33 -8.22 -8.24
CA ILE A 198 -18.61 -7.42 -7.05
C ILE A 198 -17.97 -8.03 -5.81
N LEU A 199 -17.61 -7.19 -4.83
CA LEU A 199 -17.16 -7.64 -3.52
C LEU A 199 -18.32 -8.27 -2.74
N LYS A 200 -18.03 -9.26 -1.90
CA LYS A 200 -19.03 -9.90 -1.00
C LYS A 200 -19.58 -8.90 0.01
N ARG A 201 -18.77 -7.91 0.41
CA ARG A 201 -19.13 -6.81 1.30
C ARG A 201 -18.82 -5.47 0.65
N ASN A 202 -19.70 -4.48 0.86
CA ASN A 202 -19.41 -3.14 0.41
C ASN A 202 -18.22 -2.57 1.19
N THR A 203 -17.27 -2.01 0.45
CA THR A 203 -16.11 -1.31 1.01
C THR A 203 -16.30 0.21 0.86
N TYR A 204 -15.99 0.96 1.91
CA TYR A 204 -16.13 2.41 1.95
C TYR A 204 -14.77 3.06 2.12
N PHE A 205 -14.37 3.87 1.17
CA PHE A 205 -13.23 4.78 1.30
C PHE A 205 -13.74 6.10 1.85
N VAL A 206 -13.44 6.40 3.11
CA VAL A 206 -13.77 7.68 3.74
C VAL A 206 -12.52 8.54 3.70
N LEU A 207 -12.50 9.53 2.81
CA LEU A 207 -11.35 10.39 2.55
C LEU A 207 -11.62 11.76 3.15
N ASP A 208 -11.22 11.91 4.41
CA ASP A 208 -11.29 13.17 5.13
C ASP A 208 -10.23 14.13 4.58
N GLU A 209 -10.54 15.42 4.52
CA GLU A 209 -9.68 16.47 3.94
C GLU A 209 -9.09 16.10 2.57
N PHE A 210 -9.90 15.47 1.71
CA PHE A 210 -9.46 14.94 0.42
C PHE A 210 -8.67 15.95 -0.43
N ALA A 211 -8.98 17.24 -0.33
CA ALA A 211 -8.27 18.29 -1.03
C ALA A 211 -6.79 18.41 -0.60
N ASN A 212 -6.41 17.96 0.60
CA ASN A 212 -5.03 18.01 1.09
C ASN A 212 -4.17 16.85 0.57
N LEU A 213 -4.77 15.74 0.17
CA LEU A 213 -4.03 14.62 -0.43
C LEU A 213 -3.45 15.01 -1.78
N PRO A 214 -2.30 14.47 -2.21
CA PRO A 214 -1.78 14.63 -3.57
C PRO A 214 -2.82 14.25 -4.62
N LYS A 215 -2.69 14.80 -5.83
CA LYS A 215 -3.60 14.50 -6.92
C LYS A 215 -3.57 13.02 -7.26
N PHE A 216 -4.74 12.38 -7.26
CA PHE A 216 -4.93 11.06 -7.84
C PHE A 216 -5.04 11.18 -9.37
N GLU A 217 -4.23 10.47 -10.10
CA GLU A 217 -4.21 10.58 -11.57
C GLU A 217 -5.51 10.13 -12.24
N ASN A 218 -6.19 9.13 -11.68
CA ASN A 218 -7.39 8.53 -12.28
C ASN A 218 -8.56 8.39 -11.29
N ILE A 219 -8.77 9.38 -10.44
CA ILE A 219 -9.87 9.33 -9.45
C ILE A 219 -11.25 9.23 -10.10
N GLU A 220 -11.45 9.84 -11.26
CA GLU A 220 -12.70 9.78 -12.02
C GLU A 220 -13.04 8.36 -12.46
N GLY A 221 -12.05 7.69 -13.05
CA GLY A 221 -12.17 6.28 -13.43
C GLY A 221 -12.46 5.40 -12.23
N MET A 222 -11.73 5.63 -11.12
CA MET A 222 -11.95 4.89 -9.88
C MET A 222 -13.39 5.04 -9.38
N VAL A 223 -13.89 6.25 -9.24
CA VAL A 223 -15.26 6.52 -8.74
C VAL A 223 -16.33 5.96 -9.67
N THR A 224 -16.12 6.04 -10.99
CA THR A 224 -17.07 5.53 -11.99
C THR A 224 -17.20 4.01 -11.91
N VAL A 225 -16.09 3.29 -11.83
CA VAL A 225 -16.05 1.83 -11.79
C VAL A 225 -16.43 1.29 -10.41
N ALA A 226 -16.04 1.96 -9.34
CA ALA A 226 -16.20 1.53 -7.95
C ALA A 226 -17.59 1.02 -7.60
N ARG A 227 -18.63 1.76 -8.03
CA ARG A 227 -20.03 1.43 -7.71
C ARG A 227 -20.41 0.01 -8.14
N SER A 228 -20.01 -0.39 -9.34
CA SER A 228 -20.32 -1.72 -9.88
C SER A 228 -19.56 -2.83 -9.15
N ARG A 229 -18.46 -2.51 -8.47
CA ARG A 229 -17.61 -3.43 -7.70
C ARG A 229 -17.99 -3.53 -6.23
N GLY A 230 -18.99 -2.79 -5.76
CA GLY A 230 -19.35 -2.74 -4.33
C GLY A 230 -18.47 -1.78 -3.52
N ILE A 231 -17.72 -0.89 -4.20
CA ILE A 231 -16.87 0.11 -3.56
C ILE A 231 -17.58 1.46 -3.55
N ARG A 232 -17.46 2.21 -2.47
CA ARG A 232 -18.08 3.52 -2.26
C ARG A 232 -17.03 4.51 -1.79
N PHE A 233 -17.10 5.74 -2.31
CA PHE A 233 -16.26 6.84 -1.86
C PHE A 233 -17.09 7.89 -1.13
N LEU A 234 -16.58 8.33 0.02
CA LEU A 234 -17.04 9.50 0.74
C LEU A 234 -15.89 10.51 0.77
N PHE A 235 -16.07 11.63 0.11
CA PHE A 235 -15.10 12.73 0.10
C PHE A 235 -15.57 13.82 1.05
N VAL A 236 -14.72 14.20 1.98
CA VAL A 236 -14.94 15.36 2.85
C VAL A 236 -14.07 16.50 2.36
N LEU A 237 -14.67 17.66 2.13
CA LEU A 237 -14.05 18.82 1.52
C LEU A 237 -14.39 20.09 2.33
N GLN A 238 -13.45 20.98 2.48
CA GLN A 238 -13.69 22.30 3.06
C GLN A 238 -14.29 23.25 2.02
N SER A 239 -13.85 23.14 0.76
CA SER A 239 -14.37 23.95 -0.35
C SER A 239 -14.22 23.27 -1.71
N TYR A 240 -15.08 23.66 -2.65
CA TYR A 240 -14.96 23.24 -4.05
C TYR A 240 -13.82 23.97 -4.77
N SER A 241 -13.50 25.20 -4.36
CA SER A 241 -12.39 25.96 -4.93
C SER A 241 -11.04 25.24 -4.78
N GLN A 242 -10.78 24.59 -3.63
CA GLN A 242 -9.58 23.77 -3.42
C GLN A 242 -9.52 22.58 -4.40
N LEU A 243 -10.66 21.96 -4.65
CA LEU A 243 -10.75 20.84 -5.58
C LEU A 243 -10.53 21.30 -7.03
N THR A 244 -11.16 22.41 -7.42
CA THR A 244 -11.02 23.03 -8.75
C THR A 244 -9.58 23.47 -9.01
N ALA A 245 -8.90 24.02 -8.01
CA ALA A 245 -7.48 24.39 -8.12
C ALA A 245 -6.59 23.16 -8.38
N LYS A 246 -6.90 22.02 -7.78
CA LYS A 246 -6.11 20.80 -7.91
C LYS A 246 -6.38 20.02 -9.20
N TYR A 247 -7.63 19.89 -9.59
CA TYR A 247 -8.05 19.01 -10.69
C TYR A 247 -8.45 19.78 -11.97
N GLY A 248 -8.59 21.11 -11.90
CA GLY A 248 -9.01 21.97 -13.00
C GLY A 248 -10.54 22.07 -13.09
N ARG A 249 -11.04 23.11 -13.77
CA ARG A 249 -12.49 23.34 -13.94
C ARG A 249 -13.15 22.34 -14.88
N ASP A 250 -12.47 21.95 -15.95
CA ASP A 250 -12.99 21.01 -16.97
C ASP A 250 -13.04 19.56 -16.43
N VAL A 251 -12.17 19.26 -15.46
CA VAL A 251 -12.11 17.99 -14.72
C VAL A 251 -12.87 18.13 -13.39
N GLY A 252 -13.18 19.35 -13.01
CA GLY A 252 -13.71 19.74 -11.69
C GLY A 252 -15.16 19.40 -11.43
N ASP A 253 -15.92 18.87 -12.42
CA ASP A 253 -17.14 18.12 -12.16
C ASP A 253 -17.04 16.60 -12.40
N PRO A 254 -15.85 15.97 -12.23
CA PRO A 254 -15.73 14.53 -12.21
C PRO A 254 -16.57 13.95 -11.07
N TYR A 255 -16.82 14.79 -10.09
CA TYR A 255 -17.60 14.47 -8.92
C TYR A 255 -19.09 14.77 -9.09
N GLY A 256 -19.49 15.51 -10.12
CA GLY A 256 -20.89 15.89 -10.37
C GLY A 256 -21.76 14.76 -10.88
N ALA A 257 -21.31 14.02 -11.88
CA ALA A 257 -22.11 13.01 -12.58
C ALA A 257 -22.32 11.72 -11.76
N ASN A 258 -21.35 11.32 -10.93
CA ASN A 258 -21.37 10.05 -10.20
C ASN A 258 -21.79 10.17 -8.73
N ARG A 259 -22.01 11.38 -8.22
CA ARG A 259 -22.48 11.61 -6.84
C ARG A 259 -23.99 11.59 -6.77
N ASN A 260 -24.53 10.64 -6.04
CA ASN A 260 -25.95 10.58 -5.77
C ASN A 260 -26.35 11.37 -4.52
N VAL A 261 -25.42 11.61 -3.59
CA VAL A 261 -25.66 12.28 -2.32
C VAL A 261 -24.59 13.36 -2.12
N LYS A 262 -25.05 14.58 -1.81
CA LYS A 262 -24.20 15.71 -1.40
C LYS A 262 -24.72 16.23 -0.06
N ILE A 263 -23.84 16.41 0.90
CA ILE A 263 -24.18 16.88 2.24
C ILE A 263 -23.41 18.19 2.48
N PHE A 264 -24.13 19.26 2.76
CA PHE A 264 -23.56 20.54 3.13
C PHE A 264 -23.77 20.75 4.63
N ILE A 265 -22.67 20.93 5.35
CA ILE A 265 -22.65 21.17 6.80
C ILE A 265 -22.10 22.57 7.16
N GLY A 266 -21.68 23.32 6.15
CA GLY A 266 -21.09 24.65 6.25
C GLY A 266 -19.83 24.78 5.40
N SER A 267 -19.55 25.98 4.92
CA SER A 267 -18.29 26.35 4.24
C SER A 267 -18.16 27.87 4.21
N ASP A 268 -16.96 28.37 4.45
CA ASP A 268 -16.64 29.79 4.33
C ASP A 268 -16.41 30.22 2.88
N ASP A 269 -16.27 29.26 1.96
CA ASP A 269 -16.05 29.51 0.54
C ASP A 269 -17.35 29.95 -0.16
N SER A 270 -17.33 31.15 -0.73
CA SER A 270 -18.51 31.74 -1.42
C SER A 270 -18.91 30.98 -2.68
N GLU A 271 -17.92 30.39 -3.41
CA GLU A 271 -18.17 29.60 -4.62
C GLU A 271 -18.90 28.32 -4.27
N THR A 272 -18.43 27.61 -3.23
CA THR A 272 -19.08 26.40 -2.69
C THR A 272 -20.54 26.69 -2.28
N ARG A 273 -20.79 27.77 -1.54
CA ARG A 273 -22.12 28.13 -1.13
C ARG A 273 -23.03 28.45 -2.34
N LYS A 274 -22.49 29.14 -3.33
CA LYS A 274 -23.23 29.49 -4.56
C LYS A 274 -23.60 28.25 -5.37
N GLU A 275 -22.64 27.38 -5.64
CA GLU A 275 -22.88 26.11 -6.34
C GLU A 275 -23.89 25.22 -5.60
N PHE A 276 -23.80 25.16 -4.28
CA PHE A 276 -24.73 24.35 -3.49
C PHE A 276 -26.14 24.94 -3.46
N SER A 277 -26.27 26.29 -3.43
CA SER A 277 -27.54 26.98 -3.56
C SER A 277 -28.21 26.71 -4.92
N GLU A 278 -27.43 26.74 -6.00
CA GLU A 278 -27.91 26.42 -7.36
C GLU A 278 -28.35 24.95 -7.46
N LEU A 279 -27.61 24.02 -6.85
CA LEU A 279 -27.96 22.62 -6.79
C LEU A 279 -29.30 22.35 -6.11
N CYS A 280 -29.64 23.12 -5.09
CA CYS A 280 -30.90 23.01 -4.36
C CYS A 280 -32.10 23.48 -5.17
N GLY A 281 -31.88 24.16 -6.31
CA GLY A 281 -32.94 24.61 -7.22
C GLY A 281 -33.61 25.91 -6.80
N GLN A 282 -34.70 26.18 -7.47
CA GLN A 282 -35.40 27.47 -7.36
C GLN A 282 -36.90 27.29 -7.10
N LYS A 283 -37.51 28.23 -6.37
CA LYS A 283 -38.94 28.30 -6.13
C LYS A 283 -39.55 29.54 -6.80
N LYS A 284 -40.77 29.41 -7.31
CA LYS A 284 -41.55 30.56 -7.81
C LYS A 284 -42.19 31.28 -6.66
N ILE A 285 -41.92 32.57 -6.55
CA ILE A 285 -42.57 33.46 -5.57
C ILE A 285 -43.47 34.46 -6.33
N LYS A 286 -44.69 34.59 -5.90
CA LYS A 286 -45.58 35.61 -6.40
C LYS A 286 -45.14 36.97 -5.85
N GLN A 287 -44.84 37.89 -6.74
CA GLN A 287 -44.46 39.25 -6.38
C GLN A 287 -45.65 40.17 -6.67
N PHE A 288 -46.11 40.86 -5.65
CA PHE A 288 -47.18 41.85 -5.79
C PHE A 288 -46.50 43.21 -5.75
N SER A 289 -46.62 43.96 -6.84
CA SER A 289 -46.24 45.37 -6.85
C SER A 289 -47.52 46.23 -6.94
N VAL A 290 -47.68 47.13 -6.00
CA VAL A 290 -48.77 48.12 -6.01
C VAL A 290 -48.13 49.45 -6.31
N ASN A 291 -48.50 50.02 -7.48
CA ASN A 291 -48.12 51.38 -7.81
C ASN A 291 -49.24 52.29 -7.33
N THR A 292 -48.97 53.13 -6.34
CA THR A 292 -49.87 54.22 -5.87
C THR A 292 -49.33 55.55 -6.36
N ASN A 293 -49.91 56.08 -7.43
CA ASN A 293 -49.72 57.47 -7.80
C ASN A 293 -50.89 58.27 -7.28
N ALA A 294 -50.67 59.52 -6.81
CA ALA A 294 -51.66 60.35 -6.18
C ALA A 294 -52.84 60.67 -7.08
N ASP A 295 -52.72 60.55 -8.42
CA ASP A 295 -53.69 60.89 -9.44
C ASP A 295 -54.31 59.72 -10.22
N ASN A 296 -53.98 58.46 -9.90
CA ASN A 296 -54.52 57.29 -10.60
C ASN A 296 -54.88 56.12 -9.63
N PRO A 297 -55.95 55.37 -9.95
CA PRO A 297 -56.35 54.27 -9.12
C PRO A 297 -55.20 53.19 -9.07
N ALA A 298 -54.95 52.70 -7.87
CA ALA A 298 -53.90 51.70 -7.60
C ALA A 298 -53.96 50.53 -8.61
N SER A 299 -52.97 50.41 -9.47
CA SER A 299 -52.81 49.22 -10.33
C SER A 299 -51.95 48.19 -9.61
N SER A 300 -52.48 46.99 -9.39
CA SER A 300 -51.74 45.86 -8.88
C SER A 300 -51.24 45.03 -10.05
N ASN A 301 -49.93 44.82 -10.10
CA ASN A 301 -49.34 43.90 -11.05
C ASN A 301 -48.84 42.69 -10.30
N THR A 302 -49.26 41.48 -10.74
CA THR A 302 -48.85 40.23 -10.16
C THR A 302 -47.80 39.53 -11.06
N GLY A 303 -46.57 39.58 -10.66
CA GLY A 303 -45.48 38.88 -11.34
C GLY A 303 -45.09 37.60 -10.60
N ALA A 304 -44.43 36.71 -11.28
CA ALA A 304 -43.77 35.57 -10.67
C ALA A 304 -42.24 35.69 -10.83
N THR A 305 -41.52 35.68 -9.73
CA THR A 305 -40.04 35.70 -9.72
C THR A 305 -39.49 34.39 -9.24
N LEU A 306 -38.44 33.89 -9.88
CA LEU A 306 -37.71 32.73 -9.43
C LEU A 306 -36.72 33.16 -8.36
N GLN A 307 -36.73 32.50 -7.22
CA GLN A 307 -35.73 32.67 -6.16
C GLN A 307 -35.11 31.33 -5.79
N PRO A 308 -33.83 31.33 -5.38
CA PRO A 308 -33.22 30.10 -4.87
C PRO A 308 -34.07 29.48 -3.75
N LEU A 309 -34.24 28.16 -3.78
CA LEU A 309 -34.94 27.43 -2.69
C LEU A 309 -34.22 27.66 -1.37
N ILE A 310 -32.89 27.54 -1.39
CA ILE A 310 -31.95 27.80 -0.30
C ILE A 310 -30.97 28.86 -0.79
N SER A 311 -31.04 30.09 -0.22
CA SER A 311 -30.18 31.18 -0.63
C SER A 311 -28.76 31.05 -0.08
N VAL A 312 -27.80 31.70 -0.75
CA VAL A 312 -26.39 31.77 -0.28
C VAL A 312 -26.30 32.30 1.17
N GLY A 313 -27.11 33.34 1.49
CA GLY A 313 -27.14 33.89 2.84
C GLY A 313 -27.75 32.97 3.89
N MET A 314 -28.59 31.99 3.50
CA MET A 314 -29.03 30.94 4.41
C MET A 314 -27.90 29.92 4.67
N LEU A 315 -27.15 29.56 3.63
CA LEU A 315 -25.99 28.66 3.74
C LEU A 315 -24.86 29.29 4.57
N GLU A 316 -24.69 30.61 4.50
CA GLU A 316 -23.68 31.34 5.29
C GLU A 316 -23.97 31.28 6.80
N ARG A 317 -25.25 31.30 7.16
CA ARG A 317 -25.71 31.27 8.56
C ARG A 317 -25.96 29.85 9.09
N LEU A 318 -25.76 28.84 8.26
CA LEU A 318 -25.92 27.47 8.68
C LEU A 318 -24.94 27.14 9.84
N ASN A 319 -25.44 26.51 10.90
CA ASN A 319 -24.69 26.23 12.13
C ASN A 319 -24.20 27.46 12.94
N GLY A 320 -24.76 28.65 12.68
CA GLY A 320 -24.42 29.83 13.47
C GLY A 320 -24.92 29.75 14.90
N ASP A 321 -26.18 29.40 15.10
CA ASP A 321 -26.86 29.35 16.39
C ASP A 321 -27.06 27.91 16.89
N GLU A 322 -27.40 26.99 16.01
CA GLU A 322 -27.62 25.58 16.31
C GLU A 322 -26.60 24.71 15.61
N LYS A 323 -25.89 23.86 16.37
CA LYS A 323 -24.88 22.94 15.84
C LYS A 323 -25.54 21.68 15.26
N GLY A 324 -25.08 21.25 14.11
CA GLY A 324 -25.51 20.01 13.48
C GLY A 324 -26.47 20.20 12.31
N ASP A 325 -26.88 21.42 11.98
CA ASP A 325 -27.66 21.68 10.77
C ASP A 325 -26.94 21.23 9.51
N ALA A 326 -27.66 20.54 8.65
CA ALA A 326 -27.14 20.05 7.39
C ALA A 326 -28.20 20.10 6.29
N ILE A 327 -27.75 20.27 5.07
CA ILE A 327 -28.59 20.15 3.88
C ILE A 327 -28.13 18.95 3.08
N VAL A 328 -29.03 18.00 2.87
CA VAL A 328 -28.78 16.78 2.11
C VAL A 328 -29.47 16.89 0.77
N SER A 329 -28.70 16.86 -0.31
CA SER A 329 -29.19 16.78 -1.68
C SER A 329 -28.97 15.37 -2.21
N VAL A 330 -30.05 14.71 -2.60
CA VAL A 330 -30.02 13.38 -3.22
C VAL A 330 -30.55 13.51 -4.65
N ARG A 331 -29.84 12.96 -5.61
CA ARG A 331 -30.25 13.03 -7.02
C ARG A 331 -31.65 12.45 -7.22
N GLY A 332 -32.53 13.23 -7.80
CA GLY A 332 -33.94 12.88 -8.06
C GLY A 332 -34.89 13.13 -6.90
N TYR A 333 -34.45 13.76 -5.83
CA TYR A 333 -35.25 14.12 -4.67
C TYR A 333 -35.08 15.60 -4.34
N GLU A 334 -36.08 16.18 -3.68
CA GLU A 334 -36.00 17.53 -3.12
C GLU A 334 -34.89 17.59 -2.03
N PRO A 335 -34.20 18.73 -1.89
CA PRO A 335 -33.23 18.93 -0.82
C PRO A 335 -33.89 18.79 0.56
N ILE A 336 -33.19 18.11 1.47
CA ILE A 336 -33.65 17.84 2.83
C ILE A 336 -32.84 18.73 3.78
N TRP A 337 -33.48 19.58 4.55
CA TRP A 337 -32.87 20.24 5.70
C TRP A 337 -33.00 19.29 6.91
N THR A 338 -31.90 18.98 7.55
CA THR A 338 -31.85 18.04 8.67
C THR A 338 -30.83 18.49 9.71
N VAL A 339 -30.87 17.85 10.87
CA VAL A 339 -29.92 18.07 11.97
C VAL A 339 -29.19 16.75 12.21
N PHE A 340 -27.87 16.76 12.18
CA PHE A 340 -27.05 15.64 12.58
C PHE A 340 -26.63 15.77 14.04
N THR A 341 -26.81 14.70 14.78
CA THR A 341 -26.34 14.66 16.17
C THR A 341 -24.81 14.59 16.19
N PRO A 342 -24.12 15.49 16.89
CA PRO A 342 -22.67 15.47 16.99
C PRO A 342 -22.14 14.17 17.56
N SER A 343 -20.98 13.70 17.06
CA SER A 343 -20.39 12.40 17.44
C SER A 343 -20.10 12.27 18.94
N TYR A 344 -19.78 13.37 19.63
CA TYR A 344 -19.54 13.38 21.07
C TYR A 344 -20.80 13.10 21.91
N GLU A 345 -21.99 13.39 21.39
CA GLU A 345 -23.27 13.00 21.99
C GLU A 345 -23.59 11.54 21.69
N LEU A 346 -23.36 11.07 20.46
CA LEU A 346 -23.56 9.69 20.06
C LEU A 346 -22.62 8.73 20.80
N LYS A 347 -21.43 9.19 21.20
CA LYS A 347 -20.45 8.40 21.95
C LYS A 347 -21.04 7.75 23.20
N LYS A 348 -21.95 8.44 23.89
CA LYS A 348 -22.65 7.90 25.08
C LYS A 348 -23.61 6.77 24.74
N VAL A 349 -24.13 6.74 23.50
CA VAL A 349 -25.10 5.73 23.04
C VAL A 349 -24.41 4.50 22.47
N TYR A 350 -23.38 4.70 21.63
CA TYR A 350 -22.71 3.61 20.93
C TYR A 350 -21.50 3.04 21.67
N PHE A 351 -20.93 3.82 22.60
CA PHE A 351 -19.77 3.43 23.41
C PHE A 351 -20.02 3.76 24.89
N PRO A 352 -21.03 3.11 25.51
CA PRO A 352 -21.54 3.54 26.81
C PRO A 352 -20.52 3.42 27.94
N GLU A 353 -19.62 2.49 27.91
CA GLU A 353 -18.56 2.35 28.93
C GLU A 353 -17.35 1.62 28.35
N GLY A 354 -16.27 2.29 28.31
CA GLY A 354 -15.01 1.67 27.96
C GLY A 354 -14.13 2.63 27.19
N LYS A 355 -13.11 3.12 27.83
CA LYS A 355 -11.89 3.44 27.11
C LYS A 355 -11.53 2.15 26.40
N ALA A 356 -11.76 2.09 25.07
CA ALA A 356 -11.09 1.09 24.28
C ALA A 356 -9.63 1.17 24.69
N ALA A 357 -9.15 0.15 25.37
CA ALA A 357 -7.74 0.05 25.65
C ALA A 357 -7.09 -0.03 24.26
N ILE A 358 -6.62 1.11 23.77
CA ILE A 358 -5.67 1.11 22.69
C ILE A 358 -4.49 0.39 23.29
N GLY A 359 -4.38 -0.90 23.00
CA GLY A 359 -3.23 -1.69 23.38
C GLY A 359 -2.02 -0.90 22.91
N LYS A 360 -1.10 -0.59 23.79
CA LYS A 360 0.19 -0.07 23.37
C LYS A 360 0.74 -1.14 22.42
N ARG A 361 0.83 -0.80 21.14
CA ARG A 361 1.55 -1.64 20.18
C ARG A 361 2.97 -1.69 20.72
N GLU A 362 3.45 -2.88 21.06
CA GLU A 362 4.87 -3.07 21.35
C GLU A 362 5.64 -2.62 20.12
N ALA A 363 6.66 -1.80 20.34
CA ALA A 363 7.54 -1.37 19.27
C ALA A 363 8.25 -2.61 18.76
N VAL A 364 7.88 -3.08 17.58
CA VAL A 364 8.61 -4.14 16.88
C VAL A 364 9.92 -3.52 16.42
N LEU A 365 11.03 -4.11 16.80
CA LEU A 365 12.34 -3.70 16.32
C LEU A 365 12.40 -3.97 14.81
N PHE A 366 12.57 -2.91 14.02
CA PHE A 366 12.72 -3.05 12.58
C PHE A 366 14.19 -3.33 12.24
N GLU A 367 14.47 -4.54 11.82
CA GLU A 367 15.81 -4.98 11.39
C GLU A 367 15.97 -4.72 9.89
N LYS A 368 16.48 -3.54 9.57
CA LYS A 368 16.63 -3.04 8.19
C LYS A 368 17.43 -3.98 7.30
N GLU A 369 18.44 -4.63 7.86
CA GLU A 369 19.37 -5.53 7.18
C GLU A 369 18.66 -6.70 6.51
N ASN A 370 17.54 -7.16 7.05
CA ASN A 370 16.76 -8.28 6.50
C ASN A 370 16.09 -7.96 5.16
N TYR A 371 15.94 -6.68 4.83
CA TYR A 371 15.24 -6.21 3.65
C TYR A 371 16.18 -5.61 2.60
N VAL A 372 17.43 -5.34 2.93
CA VAL A 372 18.37 -4.67 2.03
C VAL A 372 18.86 -5.62 0.95
N PHE A 373 18.75 -5.18 -0.29
CA PHE A 373 19.30 -5.81 -1.48
C PHE A 373 20.28 -4.85 -2.16
N ASP A 374 21.46 -5.36 -2.50
CA ASP A 374 22.47 -4.63 -3.26
C ASP A 374 22.77 -5.39 -4.56
N ILE A 375 22.76 -4.68 -5.70
CA ILE A 375 22.94 -5.28 -7.04
C ILE A 375 24.34 -5.87 -7.26
N THR A 376 25.33 -5.51 -6.45
CA THR A 376 26.69 -6.09 -6.51
C THR A 376 26.85 -7.37 -5.69
N GLY A 377 25.82 -7.76 -4.92
CA GLY A 377 25.83 -8.95 -4.09
C GLY A 377 26.52 -8.77 -2.74
N GLU A 378 26.93 -7.53 -2.37
CA GLU A 378 27.57 -7.27 -1.06
C GLU A 378 26.67 -7.63 0.13
N SER A 379 25.34 -7.61 -0.05
CA SER A 379 24.39 -8.05 0.99
C SER A 379 24.43 -9.57 1.22
N GLY A 380 24.61 -10.35 0.14
CA GLY A 380 24.80 -11.80 0.25
C GLY A 380 26.09 -12.17 0.97
N GLN A 381 27.14 -11.39 0.79
CA GLN A 381 28.42 -11.58 1.43
C GLN A 381 28.36 -11.31 2.94
N LYS A 382 27.61 -10.28 3.37
CA LYS A 382 27.37 -10.02 4.80
C LYS A 382 26.55 -11.10 5.50
N ILE A 383 25.62 -11.75 4.79
CA ILE A 383 24.87 -12.89 5.34
C ILE A 383 25.79 -14.11 5.44
N GLU A 384 26.64 -14.36 4.44
CA GLU A 384 27.66 -15.41 4.49
C GLU A 384 28.71 -15.17 5.59
N ASP A 385 29.13 -13.92 5.81
CA ASP A 385 30.04 -13.51 6.87
C ASP A 385 29.39 -13.71 8.26
N LYS A 386 28.13 -13.32 8.42
CA LYS A 386 27.38 -13.50 9.67
C LYS A 386 27.09 -14.97 9.98
N ILE A 387 26.80 -15.78 8.96
CA ILE A 387 26.69 -17.23 9.07
C ILE A 387 28.03 -17.84 9.47
N SER A 388 29.15 -17.35 8.92
CA SER A 388 30.50 -17.79 9.26
C SER A 388 30.89 -17.41 10.69
N GLU A 389 30.55 -16.18 11.14
CA GLU A 389 30.74 -15.76 12.54
C GLU A 389 29.93 -16.62 13.52
N LEU A 390 28.67 -16.94 13.22
CA LEU A 390 27.82 -17.80 14.06
C LEU A 390 28.34 -19.22 14.10
N ILE A 391 28.96 -19.73 13.04
CA ILE A 391 29.62 -21.01 12.99
C ILE A 391 30.86 -21.00 13.89
N GLU A 392 31.71 -19.97 13.80
CA GLU A 392 32.90 -19.79 14.63
C GLU A 392 32.58 -19.63 16.12
N GLU A 393 31.49 -18.87 16.45
CA GLU A 393 31.02 -18.74 17.83
C GLU A 393 30.53 -20.09 18.41
N GLN A 394 29.79 -20.88 17.62
CA GLN A 394 29.34 -22.22 18.06
C GLN A 394 30.51 -23.20 18.23
N GLU A 395 31.48 -23.22 17.33
CA GLU A 395 32.67 -24.04 17.45
C GLU A 395 33.51 -23.63 18.67
N ALA A 396 33.55 -22.33 19.01
CA ALA A 396 34.21 -21.82 20.20
C ALA A 396 33.45 -22.14 21.51
N GLU A 397 32.11 -22.19 21.48
CA GLU A 397 31.31 -22.65 22.63
C GLU A 397 31.44 -24.17 22.86
N GLU A 398 31.45 -24.99 21.82
CA GLU A 398 31.65 -26.44 21.88
C GLU A 398 33.05 -26.78 22.44
N ALA A 399 34.07 -26.00 22.12
CA ALA A 399 35.43 -26.17 22.64
C ALA A 399 35.57 -25.83 24.15
N ARG A 400 34.63 -25.12 24.74
CA ARG A 400 34.63 -24.71 26.16
C ARG A 400 33.85 -25.63 27.11
N ALA A 401 33.14 -26.64 26.60
CA ALA A 401 32.31 -27.54 27.40
C ALA A 401 33.03 -28.81 27.80
N ASP A 402 33.33 -28.94 29.08
CA ASP A 402 34.13 -30.01 29.73
C ASP A 402 33.44 -31.39 29.75
N GLU A 403 34.25 -32.43 29.64
CA GLU A 403 34.00 -33.76 29.03
C GLU A 403 33.35 -34.86 29.92
N ASN A 404 33.15 -34.69 31.23
CA ASN A 404 33.02 -35.90 32.09
C ASN A 404 31.67 -36.23 32.75
N ASP A 405 30.65 -35.36 32.72
CA ASP A 405 29.32 -35.64 33.33
C ASP A 405 28.19 -35.90 32.30
N LYS A 406 28.54 -35.78 31.04
CA LYS A 406 27.59 -35.84 29.90
C LYS A 406 27.19 -37.25 29.44
N ALA A 407 28.04 -38.24 29.66
CA ALA A 407 27.90 -39.55 28.99
C ALA A 407 26.62 -40.33 29.40
N LYS A 408 26.17 -40.24 30.65
CA LYS A 408 24.98 -40.97 31.11
C LYS A 408 23.68 -40.28 30.75
N ARG A 409 23.66 -38.95 30.77
CA ARG A 409 22.46 -38.13 30.41
C ARG A 409 22.26 -38.08 28.89
N VAL A 410 23.36 -38.13 28.14
CA VAL A 410 23.40 -38.16 26.68
C VAL A 410 22.69 -39.39 26.11
N ALA A 411 22.85 -40.58 26.71
CA ALA A 411 22.26 -41.81 26.17
C ALA A 411 20.71 -41.81 26.24
N GLU A 412 20.11 -41.20 27.24
CA GLU A 412 18.66 -41.11 27.40
C GLU A 412 18.06 -40.01 26.55
N LEU A 413 18.76 -38.91 26.39
CA LEU A 413 18.41 -37.80 25.52
C LEU A 413 18.65 -38.14 24.03
N THR A 414 19.63 -38.97 23.72
CA THR A 414 19.97 -39.35 22.34
C THR A 414 18.78 -40.02 21.64
N LYS A 415 18.05 -40.88 22.35
CA LYS A 415 16.91 -41.59 21.76
C LYS A 415 15.75 -40.65 21.44
N GLN A 416 15.49 -39.64 22.30
CA GLN A 416 14.46 -38.62 22.05
C GLN A 416 14.92 -37.61 21.00
N TRP A 417 16.22 -37.38 20.91
CA TRP A 417 16.85 -36.59 19.89
C TRP A 417 16.73 -37.19 18.50
N ASP A 418 16.99 -38.51 18.39
CA ASP A 418 16.88 -39.25 17.14
C ASP A 418 15.47 -39.12 16.49
N ASP A 419 14.43 -39.11 17.32
CA ASP A 419 13.05 -38.93 16.84
C ASP A 419 12.82 -37.52 16.29
N VAL A 420 13.35 -36.47 16.95
CA VAL A 420 13.22 -35.07 16.50
C VAL A 420 14.10 -34.84 15.27
N GLU A 421 15.29 -35.44 15.22
CA GLU A 421 16.19 -35.37 14.07
C GLU A 421 15.59 -36.02 12.83
N ALA A 422 14.96 -37.19 12.98
CA ALA A 422 14.28 -37.87 11.90
C ALA A 422 13.08 -37.05 11.36
N GLU A 423 12.37 -36.37 12.25
CA GLU A 423 11.27 -35.50 11.85
C GLU A 423 11.78 -34.22 11.16
N LEU A 424 12.83 -33.60 11.71
CA LEU A 424 13.51 -32.45 11.10
C LEU A 424 14.00 -32.77 9.68
N GLN A 425 14.66 -33.94 9.53
CA GLN A 425 15.17 -34.37 8.23
C GLN A 425 14.05 -34.54 7.21
N ARG A 426 12.90 -35.15 7.61
CA ARG A 426 11.72 -35.22 6.71
C ARG A 426 11.19 -33.87 6.28
N VAL A 427 11.11 -32.91 7.20
CA VAL A 427 10.63 -31.55 6.89
C VAL A 427 11.63 -30.83 6.00
N VAL A 428 12.93 -30.98 6.25
CA VAL A 428 14.01 -30.44 5.42
C VAL A 428 13.97 -31.03 4.01
N ASP A 429 13.76 -32.34 3.87
CA ASP A 429 13.63 -32.99 2.56
C ASP A 429 12.45 -32.45 1.76
N ASN A 430 11.35 -32.17 2.43
CA ASN A 430 10.17 -31.57 1.78
C ASN A 430 10.44 -30.14 1.30
N ILE A 431 11.21 -29.34 2.04
CA ILE A 431 11.59 -27.98 1.62
C ILE A 431 12.60 -28.05 0.48
N CYS A 432 13.58 -28.94 0.54
CA CYS A 432 14.66 -29.05 -0.44
C CYS A 432 14.19 -29.36 -1.86
N VAL A 433 12.98 -29.90 -2.03
CA VAL A 433 12.36 -30.08 -3.36
C VAL A 433 12.13 -28.74 -4.08
N TYR A 434 12.04 -27.64 -3.33
CA TYR A 434 11.74 -26.32 -3.86
C TYR A 434 12.95 -25.37 -3.86
N LEU A 435 14.12 -25.83 -3.38
CA LEU A 435 15.33 -25.01 -3.25
C LEU A 435 16.37 -25.34 -4.31
N ASP A 436 17.14 -24.33 -4.72
CA ASP A 436 18.26 -24.50 -5.63
C ASP A 436 19.58 -24.78 -4.88
N GLY A 437 20.33 -25.69 -5.44
CA GLY A 437 21.63 -26.28 -5.12
C GLY A 437 22.49 -25.75 -3.95
N LYS A 438 22.61 -24.44 -3.71
CA LYS A 438 23.46 -23.87 -2.65
C LYS A 438 22.70 -23.82 -1.32
N ASP A 439 21.46 -23.38 -1.37
CA ASP A 439 20.60 -23.24 -0.19
C ASP A 439 20.09 -24.60 0.29
N GLU A 440 19.83 -25.54 -0.64
CA GLU A 440 19.58 -26.94 -0.31
C GLU A 440 20.71 -27.52 0.50
N LYS A 441 21.97 -27.35 0.07
CA LYS A 441 23.15 -27.86 0.80
C LYS A 441 23.29 -27.24 2.19
N ALA A 442 23.08 -25.92 2.31
CA ALA A 442 23.19 -25.21 3.57
C ALA A 442 22.14 -25.71 4.59
N LEU A 443 20.89 -25.90 4.15
CA LEU A 443 19.79 -26.36 5.00
C LEU A 443 20.01 -27.82 5.43
N ARG A 444 20.41 -28.71 4.51
CA ARG A 444 20.75 -30.12 4.83
C ARG A 444 21.91 -30.20 5.77
N GLN A 445 22.95 -29.39 5.58
CA GLN A 445 24.11 -29.34 6.45
C GLN A 445 23.73 -28.88 7.87
N ALA A 446 22.94 -27.80 7.96
CA ALA A 446 22.46 -27.27 9.24
C ALA A 446 21.60 -28.29 10.01
N ALA A 447 20.72 -29.01 9.30
CA ALA A 447 19.88 -30.04 9.91
C ALA A 447 20.73 -31.27 10.38
N TYR A 448 21.65 -31.70 9.53
CA TYR A 448 22.56 -32.85 9.87
C TYR A 448 23.46 -32.54 11.06
N GLU A 449 23.96 -31.31 11.17
CA GLU A 449 24.83 -30.88 12.26
C GLU A 449 24.06 -30.39 13.49
N ASN A 450 22.71 -30.41 13.47
CA ASN A 450 21.83 -29.97 14.56
C ASN A 450 22.14 -28.56 15.08
N LYS A 451 22.58 -27.66 14.16
CA LYS A 451 22.94 -26.29 14.48
C LYS A 451 21.72 -25.43 14.61
N VAL A 452 21.15 -25.33 15.81
CA VAL A 452 19.89 -24.62 16.10
C VAL A 452 19.91 -23.17 15.64
N SER A 453 21.00 -22.43 15.92
CA SER A 453 21.10 -21.00 15.51
C SER A 453 21.11 -20.83 14.00
N LEU A 454 21.76 -21.74 13.28
CA LEU A 454 21.83 -21.74 11.82
C LEU A 454 20.49 -22.18 11.21
N LEU A 455 19.80 -23.14 11.82
CA LEU A 455 18.46 -23.54 11.42
C LEU A 455 17.46 -22.41 11.61
N ILE A 456 17.55 -21.64 12.70
CA ILE A 456 16.73 -20.44 12.93
C ILE A 456 16.98 -19.42 11.80
N ALA A 457 18.23 -19.06 11.53
CA ALA A 457 18.57 -18.08 10.51
C ALA A 457 18.08 -18.49 9.12
N ILE A 458 18.23 -19.77 8.75
CA ILE A 458 17.78 -20.27 7.45
C ILE A 458 16.25 -20.34 7.38
N THR A 459 15.57 -20.83 8.42
CA THR A 459 14.11 -20.95 8.42
C THR A 459 13.42 -19.59 8.50
N GLU A 460 13.98 -18.60 9.19
CA GLU A 460 13.49 -17.21 9.17
C GLU A 460 13.60 -16.59 7.78
N HIS A 461 14.62 -16.94 7.01
CA HIS A 461 14.74 -16.51 5.62
C HIS A 461 13.61 -17.08 4.74
N TYR A 462 13.18 -18.32 4.97
CA TYR A 462 12.18 -19.01 4.14
C TYR A 462 10.74 -18.93 4.65
N ASN A 463 10.49 -18.54 5.89
CA ASN A 463 9.12 -18.43 6.41
C ASN A 463 8.30 -17.31 5.71
N ARG A 464 8.97 -16.41 4.98
CA ARG A 464 8.40 -15.34 4.14
C ARG A 464 8.32 -15.71 2.65
N SER A 465 8.58 -16.94 2.28
CA SER A 465 8.53 -17.39 0.88
C SER A 465 7.11 -17.35 0.32
N ILE A 466 7.01 -17.07 -0.99
CA ILE A 466 5.74 -17.10 -1.75
C ILE A 466 5.18 -18.55 -1.83
N ALA A 467 6.05 -19.55 -1.84
CA ALA A 467 5.63 -20.94 -1.87
C ALA A 467 5.07 -21.36 -0.49
N ASN A 468 3.76 -21.57 -0.44
CA ASN A 468 3.06 -21.94 0.80
C ASN A 468 3.62 -23.22 1.45
N GLU A 469 4.09 -24.14 0.65
CA GLU A 469 4.71 -25.41 1.10
C GLU A 469 6.00 -25.17 1.86
N ILE A 470 6.85 -24.25 1.37
CA ILE A 470 8.10 -23.87 2.02
C ILE A 470 7.81 -23.15 3.34
N ARG A 471 6.84 -22.22 3.32
CA ARG A 471 6.46 -21.47 4.52
C ARG A 471 5.92 -22.39 5.63
N VAL A 472 4.99 -23.28 5.30
CA VAL A 472 4.40 -24.23 6.27
C VAL A 472 5.48 -25.16 6.85
N ALA A 473 6.42 -25.59 6.02
CA ALA A 473 7.52 -26.45 6.48
C ALA A 473 8.54 -25.66 7.33
N ALA A 474 8.84 -24.42 6.98
CA ALA A 474 9.69 -23.53 7.76
C ALA A 474 9.05 -23.20 9.12
N ASP A 475 7.75 -22.88 9.14
CA ASP A 475 6.98 -22.65 10.37
C ASP A 475 7.01 -23.90 11.28
N LYS A 476 6.89 -25.10 10.72
CA LYS A 476 6.97 -26.34 11.50
C LYS A 476 8.35 -26.51 12.14
N ILE A 477 9.42 -26.23 11.40
CA ILE A 477 10.78 -26.25 11.95
C ILE A 477 10.88 -25.23 13.09
N GLN A 478 10.48 -24.00 12.85
CA GLN A 478 10.66 -22.88 13.78
C GLN A 478 9.79 -23.01 15.03
N LEU A 479 8.52 -23.38 14.90
CA LEU A 479 7.55 -23.35 16.00
C LEU A 479 7.46 -24.67 16.78
N GLU A 480 7.77 -25.79 16.14
CA GLU A 480 7.59 -27.11 16.77
C GLU A 480 8.93 -27.80 17.04
N LEU A 481 9.82 -27.87 16.05
CA LEU A 481 11.03 -28.67 16.16
C LEU A 481 12.18 -27.95 16.86
N LEU A 482 12.45 -26.69 16.51
CA LEU A 482 13.52 -25.92 17.13
C LEU A 482 13.34 -25.70 18.65
N PRO A 483 12.14 -25.37 19.16
CA PRO A 483 11.93 -25.30 20.61
C PRO A 483 12.24 -26.62 21.33
N ARG A 484 11.83 -27.75 20.76
CA ARG A 484 12.15 -29.10 21.30
C ARG A 484 13.64 -29.36 21.27
N MET A 485 14.30 -29.07 20.16
CA MET A 485 15.77 -29.22 20.05
C MET A 485 16.50 -28.35 21.08
N LYS A 486 16.07 -27.10 21.26
CA LYS A 486 16.63 -26.17 22.23
C LYS A 486 16.43 -26.64 23.67
N GLU A 487 15.26 -27.15 24.00
CA GLU A 487 14.97 -27.75 25.30
C GLU A 487 15.87 -28.93 25.59
N TYR A 488 16.11 -29.83 24.62
CA TYR A 488 17.04 -30.96 24.77
C TYR A 488 18.50 -30.52 24.93
N GLN A 489 18.93 -29.49 24.17
CA GLN A 489 20.27 -28.93 24.33
C GLN A 489 20.48 -28.31 25.72
N GLU A 490 19.49 -27.60 26.25
CA GLU A 490 19.52 -27.04 27.60
C GLU A 490 19.52 -28.12 28.68
N GLN A 491 18.82 -29.24 28.48
CA GLN A 491 18.84 -30.38 29.38
C GLN A 491 20.13 -31.16 29.31
N ALA A 492 20.77 -31.23 28.14
CA ALA A 492 22.06 -31.87 27.96
C ALA A 492 23.23 -31.03 28.52
N THR A 493 23.02 -29.73 28.71
CA THR A 493 24.04 -28.81 29.25
C THR A 493 23.98 -28.69 30.78
N ARG A 494 22.86 -29.09 31.40
CA ARG A 494 22.67 -29.22 32.86
C ARG A 494 23.08 -30.62 33.31
#